data_fddefacacf3c56a58eb250179f24b4be
#
_entry.id   fddefacacf3c56a58eb250179f24b4be
#
_cell.length_a   1.000
_cell.length_b   1.000
_cell.length_c   1.000
_cell.angle_alpha   90.00
_cell.angle_beta   90.00
_cell.angle_gamma   90.00
#
_symmetry.space_group_name_H-M   'P 1'
#
loop_
_entity.id
_entity.type
_entity.pdbx_description
1 polymer ?
#
loop_
_entity_poly.entity_id
_entity_poly.type
_entity_poly.pdbx_seq_one_letter_code
_entity_poly.pdbx_strand_id
1 'polypeptide(L)'
;MKKRRKATIALQCRLRFETQEDREAVLYLMRRFSSATRFAYQRLLEGMEGREVRQRVAALFGLNDRYAHGALTKAKAILSSCQERDQNPKKVVFGGRRLFEQLKRRHLSGKRRAELKRAWRERRQGLLFAVGEKGNRGNQNLRPEWEESRLFLRISVGHRRWVRAEVIRKAKREKDRWDLLLARLARAEATGEWFPYTVTLRLREGQIYAFISFEEDLPPVSVTRDRGVIGIDLNAFPHHPAWAEASPDGNLLAHGAIPLTGMEGLRKAERERRLWLAAYEVIRLAKAKGKAIALERLKGIPRGQRGDGRPGLRRKLGQWAPRSLEEKIRILARREGIEVVEVSPAYTSIIGSLKYAPQFLLGAGVGPTRALEPFWRDTRQGESRI
;
A
#
# COMPACT_ATOMS: atom_id res chain seq x y z
N MET A 1 -19.69 -14.35 16.39
CA MET A 1 -19.06 -13.01 16.51
C MET A 1 -18.58 -12.54 15.14
N LYS A 2 -19.11 -11.44 14.60
CA LYS A 2 -18.62 -10.87 13.31
C LYS A 2 -17.16 -10.44 13.50
N LYS A 3 -16.26 -10.93 12.65
CA LYS A 3 -14.82 -10.62 12.67
C LYS A 3 -14.65 -9.09 12.51
N ARG A 4 -14.06 -8.42 13.51
CA ARG A 4 -13.80 -6.96 13.45
C ARG A 4 -12.97 -6.63 12.22
N ARG A 5 -13.41 -5.66 11.45
CA ARG A 5 -12.69 -5.19 10.25
C ARG A 5 -11.50 -4.35 10.72
N LYS A 6 -10.32 -4.61 10.17
CA LYS A 6 -9.09 -3.90 10.53
C LYS A 6 -8.38 -3.35 9.31
N ALA A 7 -7.69 -2.23 9.47
CA ALA A 7 -6.76 -1.70 8.48
C ALA A 7 -5.38 -1.48 9.11
N THR A 8 -4.34 -1.73 8.33
CA THR A 8 -2.97 -1.39 8.73
C THR A 8 -2.67 0.06 8.39
N ILE A 9 -2.23 0.82 9.38
CA ILE A 9 -1.69 2.17 9.22
C ILE A 9 -0.17 2.07 9.26
N ALA A 10 0.52 2.81 8.40
CA ALA A 10 1.96 2.97 8.42
C ALA A 10 2.32 4.46 8.49
N LEU A 11 3.01 4.85 9.55
CA LEU A 11 3.50 6.21 9.77
C LEU A 11 4.96 6.28 9.42
N GLN A 12 5.36 7.25 8.61
CA GLN A 12 6.74 7.47 8.20
C GLN A 12 7.33 8.67 8.92
N CYS A 13 8.56 8.50 9.43
CA CYS A 13 9.37 9.60 9.97
C CYS A 13 10.84 9.45 9.57
N ARG A 14 11.61 10.51 9.72
CA ARG A 14 13.08 10.48 9.65
C ARG A 14 13.63 10.38 11.07
N LEU A 15 14.71 9.66 11.25
CA LEU A 15 15.41 9.57 12.52
C LEU A 15 16.62 10.53 12.55
N ARG A 16 16.75 11.27 13.65
CA ARG A 16 17.90 12.11 13.96
C ARG A 16 18.60 11.53 15.18
N PHE A 17 19.87 11.23 15.04
CA PHE A 17 20.72 10.70 16.11
C PHE A 17 21.50 11.84 16.75
N GLU A 18 21.75 11.75 18.03
CA GLU A 18 22.54 12.74 18.77
C GLU A 18 24.03 12.59 18.43
N THR A 19 24.50 11.36 18.33
CA THR A 19 25.92 11.08 18.05
C THR A 19 26.07 10.31 16.73
N GLN A 20 27.22 10.47 16.10
CA GLN A 20 27.58 9.70 14.90
C GLN A 20 27.77 8.21 15.26
N GLU A 21 28.30 7.93 16.46
CA GLU A 21 28.51 6.56 16.94
C GLU A 21 27.18 5.78 17.02
N ASP A 22 26.15 6.39 17.58
CA ASP A 22 24.83 5.76 17.67
C ASP A 22 24.20 5.51 16.29
N ARG A 23 24.38 6.48 15.38
CA ARG A 23 23.96 6.31 14.00
C ARG A 23 24.68 5.14 13.34
N GLU A 24 26.00 5.00 13.54
CA GLU A 24 26.79 3.91 12.98
C GLU A 24 26.43 2.56 13.58
N ALA A 25 26.16 2.49 14.89
CA ALA A 25 25.68 1.28 15.54
C ALA A 25 24.36 0.77 14.91
N VAL A 26 23.41 1.69 14.64
CA VAL A 26 22.16 1.33 13.95
C VAL A 26 22.41 0.93 12.50
N LEU A 27 23.26 1.62 11.76
CA LEU A 27 23.65 1.24 10.39
C LEU A 27 24.34 -0.13 10.34
N TYR A 28 25.16 -0.44 11.33
CA TYR A 28 25.79 -1.75 11.46
C TYR A 28 24.76 -2.85 11.70
N LEU A 29 23.82 -2.63 12.62
CA LEU A 29 22.70 -3.55 12.86
C LEU A 29 21.86 -3.76 11.59
N MET A 30 21.55 -2.69 10.84
CA MET A 30 20.80 -2.76 9.57
C MET A 30 21.54 -3.62 8.52
N ARG A 31 22.86 -3.49 8.42
CA ARG A 31 23.71 -4.32 7.54
C ARG A 31 23.66 -5.79 7.93
N ARG A 32 23.82 -6.09 9.22
CA ARG A 32 23.74 -7.46 9.76
C ARG A 32 22.36 -8.07 9.48
N PHE A 33 21.30 -7.36 9.81
CA PHE A 33 19.92 -7.81 9.58
C PHE A 33 19.62 -8.06 8.08
N SER A 34 20.07 -7.16 7.22
CA SER A 34 19.90 -7.31 5.77
C SER A 34 20.67 -8.53 5.24
N SER A 35 21.85 -8.82 5.77
CA SER A 35 22.64 -10.02 5.43
C SER A 35 21.95 -11.28 5.95
N ALA A 36 21.47 -11.26 7.18
CA ALA A 36 20.68 -12.32 7.79
C ALA A 36 19.41 -12.66 6.98
N THR A 37 18.71 -11.63 6.48
CA THR A 37 17.53 -11.81 5.62
C THR A 37 17.89 -12.53 4.30
N ARG A 38 19.02 -12.20 3.68
CA ARG A 38 19.48 -12.86 2.45
C ARG A 38 19.91 -14.31 2.73
N PHE A 39 20.60 -14.54 3.84
CA PHE A 39 20.98 -15.87 4.29
C PHE A 39 19.73 -16.74 4.53
N ALA A 40 18.78 -16.20 5.32
CA ALA A 40 17.49 -16.88 5.57
C ALA A 40 16.75 -17.22 4.27
N TYR A 41 16.72 -16.29 3.30
CA TYR A 41 16.13 -16.50 2.00
C TYR A 41 16.76 -17.67 1.25
N GLN A 42 18.10 -17.74 1.23
CA GLN A 42 18.84 -18.81 0.57
C GLN A 42 18.59 -20.16 1.24
N ARG A 43 18.63 -20.23 2.59
CA ARG A 43 18.35 -21.48 3.32
C ARG A 43 16.92 -21.99 3.10
N LEU A 44 15.94 -21.08 3.01
CA LEU A 44 14.56 -21.47 2.66
C LEU A 44 14.44 -22.00 1.23
N LEU A 45 15.20 -21.49 0.27
CA LEU A 45 15.25 -22.03 -1.10
C LEU A 45 15.87 -23.42 -1.18
N GLU A 46 16.76 -23.75 -0.25
CA GLU A 46 17.38 -25.07 -0.10
C GLU A 46 16.49 -26.05 0.68
N GLY A 47 15.29 -25.62 1.11
CA GLY A 47 14.33 -26.47 1.81
C GLY A 47 14.54 -26.55 3.33
N MET A 48 15.43 -25.75 3.91
CA MET A 48 15.66 -25.75 5.36
C MET A 48 14.43 -25.29 6.13
N GLU A 49 14.12 -25.98 7.24
CA GLU A 49 12.99 -25.64 8.10
C GLU A 49 13.14 -24.24 8.76
N GLY A 50 12.04 -23.50 8.88
CA GLY A 50 12.06 -22.13 9.36
C GLY A 50 12.61 -21.98 10.78
N ARG A 51 12.41 -22.97 11.67
CA ARG A 51 12.96 -22.98 13.03
C ARG A 51 14.49 -23.04 13.01
N GLU A 52 15.03 -23.93 12.22
CA GLU A 52 16.46 -24.09 12.04
C GLU A 52 17.11 -22.86 11.41
N VAL A 53 16.48 -22.31 10.36
CA VAL A 53 16.93 -21.05 9.73
C VAL A 53 17.03 -19.93 10.77
N ARG A 54 16.02 -19.78 11.65
CA ARG A 54 16.00 -18.76 12.70
C ARG A 54 17.15 -18.94 13.70
N GLN A 55 17.41 -20.15 14.14
CA GLN A 55 18.51 -20.47 15.05
C GLN A 55 19.87 -20.15 14.43
N ARG A 56 20.09 -20.58 13.19
CA ARG A 56 21.34 -20.29 12.45
C ARG A 56 21.52 -18.79 12.20
N VAL A 57 20.46 -18.07 11.88
CA VAL A 57 20.49 -16.61 11.71
C VAL A 57 20.88 -15.91 13.02
N ALA A 58 20.30 -16.30 14.15
CA ALA A 58 20.65 -15.74 15.45
C ALA A 58 22.14 -15.93 15.77
N ALA A 59 22.63 -17.16 15.61
CA ALA A 59 24.02 -17.52 15.91
C ALA A 59 25.03 -16.82 14.97
N LEU A 60 24.85 -16.94 13.66
CA LEU A 60 25.81 -16.45 12.66
C LEU A 60 25.90 -14.91 12.59
N PHE A 61 24.77 -14.24 12.80
CA PHE A 61 24.73 -12.78 12.69
C PHE A 61 24.70 -12.08 14.05
N GLY A 62 24.76 -12.80 15.16
CA GLY A 62 24.71 -12.24 16.51
C GLY A 62 23.43 -11.41 16.75
N LEU A 63 22.33 -11.79 16.12
CA LEU A 63 21.04 -11.13 16.28
C LEU A 63 20.27 -11.77 17.43
N ASN A 64 19.56 -10.95 18.21
CA ASN A 64 18.63 -11.53 19.17
C ASN A 64 17.50 -12.29 18.43
N ASP A 65 16.85 -13.18 19.16
CA ASP A 65 15.83 -14.07 18.59
C ASP A 65 14.70 -13.33 17.85
N ARG A 66 14.28 -12.16 18.33
CA ARG A 66 13.23 -11.35 17.68
C ARG A 66 13.69 -10.73 16.37
N TYR A 67 14.93 -10.28 16.26
CA TYR A 67 15.48 -9.84 14.98
C TYR A 67 15.69 -11.02 14.03
N ALA A 68 16.12 -12.17 14.52
CA ALA A 68 16.26 -13.39 13.71
C ALA A 68 14.88 -13.83 13.16
N HIS A 69 13.83 -13.80 13.99
CA HIS A 69 12.45 -14.01 13.55
C HIS A 69 12.02 -12.98 12.50
N GLY A 70 12.35 -11.71 12.69
CA GLY A 70 12.07 -10.65 11.72
C GLY A 70 12.74 -10.87 10.37
N ALA A 71 14.01 -11.33 10.36
CA ALA A 71 14.75 -11.66 9.15
C ALA A 71 14.12 -12.83 8.39
N LEU A 72 13.74 -13.90 9.11
CA LEU A 72 13.02 -15.05 8.56
C LEU A 72 11.66 -14.63 7.98
N THR A 73 10.88 -13.81 8.70
CA THR A 73 9.59 -13.30 8.24
C THR A 73 9.73 -12.50 6.94
N LYS A 74 10.76 -11.66 6.82
CA LYS A 74 11.05 -10.94 5.57
C LYS A 74 11.48 -11.86 4.43
N ALA A 75 12.26 -12.88 4.71
CA ALA A 75 12.64 -13.88 3.70
C ALA A 75 11.42 -14.64 3.17
N LYS A 76 10.55 -15.13 4.06
CA LYS A 76 9.27 -15.77 3.68
C LYS A 76 8.36 -14.86 2.87
N ALA A 77 8.23 -13.59 3.25
CA ALA A 77 7.43 -12.62 2.51
C ALA A 77 7.96 -12.35 1.09
N ILE A 78 9.29 -12.41 0.88
CA ILE A 78 9.88 -12.29 -0.46
C ILE A 78 9.55 -13.52 -1.30
N LEU A 79 9.60 -14.73 -0.72
CA LEU A 79 9.25 -15.98 -1.39
C LEU A 79 7.77 -15.99 -1.80
N SER A 80 6.85 -15.71 -0.88
CA SER A 80 5.41 -15.60 -1.16
C SER A 80 5.13 -14.60 -2.27
N SER A 81 5.77 -13.43 -2.21
CA SER A 81 5.63 -12.40 -3.25
C SER A 81 6.18 -12.83 -4.63
N CYS A 82 7.13 -13.76 -4.69
CA CYS A 82 7.57 -14.34 -5.96
C CYS A 82 6.54 -15.33 -6.50
N GLN A 83 5.97 -16.17 -5.65
CA GLN A 83 4.91 -17.12 -6.01
C GLN A 83 3.66 -16.41 -6.53
N GLU A 84 3.16 -15.39 -5.79
CA GLU A 84 2.00 -14.60 -6.19
C GLU A 84 2.17 -13.88 -7.54
N ARG A 85 3.40 -13.59 -7.94
CA ARG A 85 3.73 -12.90 -9.19
C ARG A 85 4.27 -13.81 -10.27
N ASP A 86 4.24 -15.11 -10.07
CA ASP A 86 4.82 -16.12 -10.98
C ASP A 86 6.28 -15.79 -11.38
N GLN A 87 7.08 -15.37 -10.40
CA GLN A 87 8.48 -15.02 -10.59
C GLN A 87 9.38 -16.12 -10.07
N ASN A 88 10.42 -16.46 -10.83
CA ASN A 88 11.40 -17.43 -10.37
C ASN A 88 12.13 -16.95 -9.11
N PRO A 89 11.96 -17.61 -7.95
CA PRO A 89 12.54 -17.17 -6.69
C PRO A 89 14.08 -17.24 -6.69
N LYS A 90 14.70 -18.11 -7.49
CA LYS A 90 16.17 -18.19 -7.64
C LYS A 90 16.77 -16.95 -8.34
N LYS A 91 15.94 -16.14 -9.04
CA LYS A 91 16.37 -14.92 -9.77
C LYS A 91 16.10 -13.63 -9.02
N VAL A 92 15.88 -13.67 -7.71
CA VAL A 92 15.67 -12.46 -6.88
C VAL A 92 16.97 -11.68 -6.73
N VAL A 93 16.91 -10.37 -6.98
CA VAL A 93 18.03 -9.45 -6.82
C VAL A 93 17.78 -8.52 -5.63
N PHE A 94 18.46 -8.78 -4.52
CA PHE A 94 18.44 -7.89 -3.36
C PHE A 94 19.08 -6.54 -3.67
N GLY A 95 18.43 -5.45 -3.27
CA GLY A 95 18.82 -4.09 -3.66
C GLY A 95 18.07 -3.57 -4.89
N GLY A 96 17.32 -4.46 -5.57
CA GLY A 96 16.43 -4.16 -6.70
C GLY A 96 17.07 -4.44 -8.06
N ARG A 97 16.37 -5.25 -8.86
CA ARG A 97 16.79 -5.68 -10.20
C ARG A 97 17.11 -4.49 -11.12
N ARG A 98 16.25 -3.47 -11.15
CA ARG A 98 16.43 -2.30 -12.02
C ARG A 98 17.76 -1.58 -11.77
N LEU A 99 18.13 -1.36 -10.50
CA LEU A 99 19.42 -0.73 -10.18
C LEU A 99 20.58 -1.63 -10.54
N PHE A 100 20.47 -2.93 -10.30
CA PHE A 100 21.50 -3.91 -10.63
C PHE A 100 21.72 -4.00 -12.14
N GLU A 101 20.68 -4.02 -12.95
CA GLU A 101 20.76 -4.02 -14.41
C GLU A 101 21.35 -2.71 -14.96
N GLN A 102 21.01 -1.57 -14.33
CA GLN A 102 21.66 -0.31 -14.69
C GLN A 102 23.15 -0.32 -14.39
N LEU A 103 23.59 -0.90 -13.26
CA LEU A 103 25.00 -1.02 -12.91
C LEU A 103 25.81 -1.90 -13.85
N LYS A 104 25.18 -2.85 -14.55
CA LYS A 104 25.81 -3.70 -15.56
C LYS A 104 26.08 -3.01 -16.90
N ARG A 105 25.51 -1.82 -17.13
CA ARG A 105 25.72 -1.08 -18.39
C ARG A 105 27.16 -0.61 -18.52
N ARG A 106 27.80 -0.91 -19.64
CA ARG A 106 29.23 -0.61 -19.88
C ARG A 106 29.52 0.91 -19.98
N HIS A 107 28.60 1.70 -20.51
CA HIS A 107 28.79 3.13 -20.83
C HIS A 107 28.32 4.08 -19.71
N LEU A 108 28.52 3.73 -18.44
CA LEU A 108 28.21 4.63 -17.33
C LEU A 108 29.44 5.47 -16.99
N SER A 109 29.26 6.80 -16.85
CA SER A 109 30.28 7.67 -16.28
C SER A 109 30.65 7.22 -14.84
N GLY A 110 31.86 7.45 -14.42
CA GLY A 110 32.33 7.08 -13.07
C GLY A 110 31.46 7.65 -11.96
N LYS A 111 31.06 8.92 -12.05
CA LYS A 111 30.17 9.60 -11.11
C LYS A 111 28.79 8.89 -11.03
N ARG A 112 28.17 8.63 -12.19
CA ARG A 112 26.86 7.98 -12.25
C ARG A 112 26.90 6.54 -11.74
N ARG A 113 27.98 5.82 -12.03
CA ARG A 113 28.20 4.46 -11.50
C ARG A 113 28.32 4.46 -9.97
N ALA A 114 29.05 5.42 -9.40
CA ALA A 114 29.22 5.56 -7.95
C ALA A 114 27.85 5.86 -7.27
N GLU A 115 27.04 6.77 -7.82
CA GLU A 115 25.69 7.06 -7.33
C GLU A 115 24.78 5.83 -7.33
N LEU A 116 24.73 5.11 -8.46
CA LEU A 116 23.90 3.90 -8.58
C LEU A 116 24.39 2.80 -7.64
N LYS A 117 25.71 2.64 -7.47
CA LYS A 117 26.32 1.67 -6.55
C LYS A 117 25.96 2.00 -5.11
N ARG A 118 26.00 3.29 -4.71
CA ARG A 118 25.57 3.77 -3.40
C ARG A 118 24.09 3.45 -3.18
N ALA A 119 23.19 3.85 -4.09
CA ALA A 119 21.76 3.60 -3.99
C ALA A 119 21.42 2.09 -3.93
N TRP A 120 22.15 1.27 -4.68
CA TRP A 120 21.97 -0.18 -4.65
C TRP A 120 22.43 -0.78 -3.31
N ARG A 121 23.59 -0.34 -2.80
CA ARG A 121 24.10 -0.76 -1.49
C ARG A 121 23.14 -0.37 -0.37
N GLU A 122 22.64 0.86 -0.35
CA GLU A 122 21.66 1.33 0.62
C GLU A 122 20.42 0.44 0.64
N ARG A 123 19.86 0.11 -0.51
CA ARG A 123 18.69 -0.78 -0.60
C ARG A 123 18.99 -2.22 -0.20
N ARG A 124 20.20 -2.70 -0.47
CA ARG A 124 20.63 -4.06 -0.18
C ARG A 124 20.98 -4.28 1.30
N GLN A 125 21.47 -3.25 1.98
CA GLN A 125 22.03 -3.33 3.33
C GLN A 125 21.27 -2.47 4.35
N GLY A 126 20.39 -1.61 3.91
CA GLY A 126 19.71 -0.60 4.72
C GLY A 126 18.31 -1.00 5.16
N LEU A 127 18.10 -2.24 5.58
CA LEU A 127 16.83 -2.72 6.13
C LEU A 127 17.01 -3.21 7.55
N LEU A 128 16.13 -2.80 8.46
CA LEU A 128 15.86 -3.45 9.74
C LEU A 128 14.36 -3.61 9.88
N PHE A 129 13.92 -4.72 10.46
CA PHE A 129 12.51 -5.02 10.63
C PHE A 129 12.28 -5.73 11.96
N ALA A 130 11.44 -5.17 12.80
CA ALA A 130 11.03 -5.76 14.06
C ALA A 130 9.52 -5.92 14.10
N VAL A 131 9.07 -7.15 14.28
CA VAL A 131 7.66 -7.51 14.38
C VAL A 131 7.11 -7.09 15.74
N GLY A 132 5.90 -6.54 15.76
CA GLY A 132 5.18 -6.19 16.98
C GLY A 132 4.61 -7.39 17.71
N GLU A 133 4.55 -7.29 19.04
CA GLU A 133 4.00 -8.30 19.91
C GLU A 133 3.39 -7.67 21.17
N LYS A 134 2.19 -8.09 21.58
CA LYS A 134 1.50 -7.52 22.74
C LYS A 134 2.32 -7.62 24.03
N GLY A 135 2.92 -8.79 24.29
CA GLY A 135 3.60 -9.10 25.56
C GLY A 135 4.88 -8.31 25.84
N ASN A 136 5.43 -7.59 24.83
CA ASN A 136 6.72 -6.89 24.95
C ASN A 136 6.58 -5.39 24.70
N ARG A 137 5.68 -4.71 25.38
CA ARG A 137 5.38 -3.28 25.18
C ARG A 137 5.11 -2.94 23.71
N GLY A 138 4.40 -3.84 22.98
CA GLY A 138 4.08 -3.68 21.57
C GLY A 138 5.20 -3.99 20.60
N ASN A 139 6.48 -3.83 20.97
CA ASN A 139 7.67 -4.24 20.23
C ASN A 139 8.87 -4.37 21.15
N GLN A 140 9.54 -5.51 21.13
CA GLN A 140 10.67 -5.77 22.02
C GLN A 140 11.89 -4.91 21.69
N ASN A 141 12.17 -4.66 20.43
CA ASN A 141 13.45 -4.13 19.94
C ASN A 141 13.42 -2.66 19.52
N LEU A 142 12.25 -2.14 19.18
CA LEU A 142 12.09 -0.80 18.61
C LEU A 142 10.87 -0.15 19.28
N ARG A 143 11.13 0.73 20.26
CA ARG A 143 10.09 1.32 21.12
C ARG A 143 9.99 2.83 20.92
N PRO A 144 8.82 3.36 20.52
CA PRO A 144 8.56 4.79 20.62
C PRO A 144 8.51 5.20 22.10
N GLU A 145 9.20 6.26 22.45
CA GLU A 145 9.22 6.88 23.78
C GLU A 145 8.93 8.36 23.65
N TRP A 146 8.11 8.88 24.53
CA TRP A 146 7.74 10.30 24.56
C TRP A 146 8.39 10.98 25.76
N GLU A 147 9.09 12.07 25.52
CA GLU A 147 9.77 12.84 26.56
C GLU A 147 9.78 14.32 26.18
N GLU A 148 9.44 15.22 27.11
CA GLU A 148 9.48 16.68 26.94
C GLU A 148 8.89 17.17 25.60
N SER A 149 7.71 16.70 25.24
CA SER A 149 7.02 17.01 23.96
C SER A 149 7.75 16.53 22.70
N ARG A 150 8.79 15.72 22.82
CA ARG A 150 9.51 15.09 21.72
C ARG A 150 9.28 13.58 21.68
N LEU A 151 9.19 13.04 20.48
CA LEU A 151 9.07 11.60 20.28
C LEU A 151 10.44 11.04 19.89
N PHE A 152 10.86 10.01 20.58
CA PHE A 152 12.07 9.25 20.29
C PHE A 152 11.71 7.84 19.86
N LEU A 153 12.59 7.21 19.09
CA LEU A 153 12.58 5.78 18.84
C LEU A 153 13.81 5.17 19.52
N ARG A 154 13.57 4.34 20.51
CA ARG A 154 14.60 3.57 21.20
C ARG A 154 14.84 2.28 20.43
N ILE A 155 16.10 1.98 20.10
CA ILE A 155 16.53 0.91 19.20
C ILE A 155 17.50 0.00 19.94
N SER A 156 17.17 -1.28 20.09
CA SER A 156 18.10 -2.27 20.65
C SER A 156 19.16 -2.65 19.60
N VAL A 157 20.41 -2.33 19.84
CA VAL A 157 21.51 -2.63 18.91
C VAL A 157 22.29 -3.91 19.26
N GLY A 158 21.87 -4.61 20.31
CA GLY A 158 22.51 -5.83 20.84
C GLY A 158 23.26 -5.58 22.14
N HIS A 159 23.74 -6.66 22.79
CA HIS A 159 24.52 -6.62 24.03
C HIS A 159 23.91 -5.71 25.13
N ARG A 160 22.57 -5.72 25.28
CA ARG A 160 21.81 -4.84 26.18
C ARG A 160 21.98 -3.33 25.93
N ARG A 161 22.68 -2.93 24.84
CA ARG A 161 22.84 -1.53 24.44
C ARG A 161 21.59 -1.07 23.67
N TRP A 162 21.14 0.15 24.02
CA TRP A 162 20.05 0.84 23.35
C TRP A 162 20.54 2.18 22.82
N VAL A 163 20.08 2.52 21.64
CA VAL A 163 20.31 3.81 20.99
C VAL A 163 19.00 4.55 20.93
N ARG A 164 18.99 5.84 21.20
CA ARG A 164 17.84 6.74 21.02
C ARG A 164 18.01 7.56 19.74
N ALA A 165 16.93 7.73 19.02
CA ALA A 165 16.90 8.61 17.86
C ALA A 165 15.62 9.44 17.89
N GLU A 166 15.72 10.74 17.71
CA GLU A 166 14.58 11.64 17.65
C GLU A 166 13.78 11.39 16.38
N VAL A 167 12.46 11.34 16.54
CA VAL A 167 11.50 11.13 15.46
C VAL A 167 11.13 12.46 14.84
N ILE A 168 11.70 12.75 13.67
CA ILE A 168 11.37 13.95 12.89
C ILE A 168 10.20 13.65 11.99
N ARG A 169 9.04 14.16 12.36
CA ARG A 169 7.79 14.05 11.58
C ARG A 169 7.75 15.14 10.51
N LYS A 170 7.06 14.89 9.39
CA LYS A 170 6.67 15.98 8.49
C LYS A 170 5.64 16.87 9.19
N ALA A 171 5.51 18.11 8.73
CA ALA A 171 4.53 19.04 9.26
C ALA A 171 3.16 18.37 9.40
N LYS A 172 2.49 18.62 10.53
CA LYS A 172 1.18 18.08 10.87
C LYS A 172 0.15 18.52 9.81
N ARG A 173 -0.59 17.55 9.28
CA ARG A 173 -1.75 17.80 8.44
C ARG A 173 -3.01 17.48 9.24
N GLU A 174 -4.12 18.07 8.85
CA GLU A 174 -5.43 17.95 9.50
C GLU A 174 -5.90 16.50 9.78
N LYS A 175 -5.42 15.53 9.00
CA LYS A 175 -5.68 14.08 9.16
C LYS A 175 -4.43 13.29 9.53
N ASP A 176 -3.57 13.84 10.37
CA ASP A 176 -2.36 13.15 10.81
C ASP A 176 -2.69 12.06 11.83
N ARG A 177 -2.25 10.83 11.53
CA ARG A 177 -2.50 9.65 12.37
C ARG A 177 -1.44 9.43 13.44
N TRP A 178 -0.51 10.35 13.59
CA TRP A 178 0.45 10.33 14.68
C TRP A 178 -0.23 10.50 16.03
N ASP A 179 -1.26 11.36 16.11
CA ASP A 179 -2.02 11.57 17.33
C ASP A 179 -2.72 10.28 17.79
N LEU A 180 -3.20 9.46 16.84
CA LEU A 180 -3.77 8.16 17.14
C LEU A 180 -2.73 7.19 17.73
N LEU A 181 -1.51 7.16 17.15
CA LEU A 181 -0.43 6.35 17.71
C LEU A 181 -0.06 6.80 19.12
N LEU A 182 0.11 8.11 19.31
CA LEU A 182 0.51 8.69 20.60
C LEU A 182 -0.55 8.45 21.69
N ALA A 183 -1.83 8.66 21.37
CA ALA A 183 -2.93 8.38 22.29
C ALA A 183 -2.97 6.89 22.70
N ARG A 184 -2.72 5.98 21.74
CA ARG A 184 -2.64 4.53 22.02
C ARG A 184 -1.44 4.15 22.88
N LEU A 185 -0.29 4.76 22.66
CA LEU A 185 0.90 4.53 23.47
C LEU A 185 0.70 5.04 24.89
N ALA A 186 0.18 6.26 25.06
CA ALA A 186 -0.14 6.83 26.36
C ALA A 186 -1.14 5.96 27.13
N ARG A 187 -2.20 5.49 26.46
CA ARG A 187 -3.16 4.56 27.07
C ARG A 187 -2.48 3.25 27.48
N ALA A 188 -1.64 2.68 26.62
CA ALA A 188 -0.94 1.43 26.90
C ALA A 188 0.02 1.56 28.10
N GLU A 189 0.67 2.70 28.27
CA GLU A 189 1.49 2.98 29.46
C GLU A 189 0.66 3.10 30.73
N ALA A 190 -0.48 3.77 30.66
CA ALA A 190 -1.37 3.96 31.82
C ALA A 190 -2.06 2.67 32.24
N THR A 191 -2.44 1.80 31.29
CA THR A 191 -3.26 0.58 31.58
C THR A 191 -2.45 -0.71 31.59
N GLY A 192 -1.21 -0.71 31.10
CA GLY A 192 -0.46 -1.94 30.85
C GLY A 192 -0.93 -2.76 29.63
N GLU A 193 -1.99 -2.32 28.94
CA GLU A 193 -2.58 -3.00 27.79
C GLU A 193 -1.90 -2.60 26.47
N TRP A 194 -0.81 -3.25 26.15
CA TRP A 194 -0.05 -2.97 24.93
C TRP A 194 -0.70 -3.55 23.68
N PHE A 195 -0.52 -2.84 22.55
CA PHE A 195 -0.91 -3.30 21.22
C PHE A 195 0.33 -3.57 20.35
N PRO A 196 0.28 -4.56 19.44
CA PRO A 196 1.42 -4.86 18.59
C PRO A 196 1.60 -3.77 17.53
N TYR A 197 2.81 -3.26 17.39
CA TYR A 197 3.22 -2.39 16.29
C TYR A 197 4.55 -2.85 15.70
N THR A 198 4.61 -2.90 14.40
CA THR A 198 5.79 -3.32 13.65
C THR A 198 6.57 -2.10 13.21
N VAL A 199 7.90 -2.15 13.40
CA VAL A 199 8.77 -1.06 12.97
C VAL A 199 9.73 -1.54 11.89
N THR A 200 9.80 -0.76 10.79
CA THR A 200 10.75 -1.00 9.71
C THR A 200 11.66 0.22 9.56
N LEU A 201 12.97 0.03 9.67
CA LEU A 201 13.94 1.08 9.31
C LEU A 201 14.42 0.87 7.88
N ARG A 202 14.58 1.97 7.15
CA ARG A 202 15.13 1.98 5.80
C ARG A 202 16.12 3.11 5.60
N LEU A 203 17.28 2.78 5.05
CA LEU A 203 18.27 3.75 4.60
C LEU A 203 17.88 4.27 3.21
N ARG A 204 17.80 5.58 3.05
CA ARG A 204 17.55 6.27 1.78
C ARG A 204 18.35 7.56 1.73
N GLU A 205 19.17 7.71 0.70
CA GLU A 205 19.98 8.92 0.48
C GLU A 205 20.79 9.33 1.72
N GLY A 206 21.39 8.33 2.38
CA GLY A 206 22.16 8.50 3.60
C GLY A 206 21.33 8.75 4.87
N GLN A 207 20.00 8.89 4.79
CA GLN A 207 19.12 9.13 5.94
C GLN A 207 18.39 7.86 6.36
N ILE A 208 18.21 7.67 7.67
CA ILE A 208 17.43 6.55 8.21
C ILE A 208 15.98 7.00 8.41
N TYR A 209 15.06 6.29 7.79
CA TYR A 209 13.63 6.47 7.95
C TYR A 209 13.04 5.31 8.73
N ALA A 210 12.14 5.62 9.66
CA ALA A 210 11.33 4.62 10.34
C ALA A 210 9.90 4.61 9.78
N PHE A 211 9.32 3.42 9.70
CA PHE A 211 7.92 3.17 9.38
C PHE A 211 7.33 2.39 10.53
N ILE A 212 6.43 3.01 11.28
CA ILE A 212 5.73 2.39 12.39
C ILE A 212 4.36 1.96 11.89
N SER A 213 4.07 0.67 11.91
CA SER A 213 2.84 0.10 11.38
C SER A 213 2.04 -0.60 12.49
N PHE A 214 0.76 -0.29 12.58
CA PHE A 214 -0.15 -0.88 13.55
C PHE A 214 -1.55 -1.05 12.94
N GLU A 215 -2.39 -1.86 13.57
CA GLU A 215 -3.76 -2.09 13.14
C GLU A 215 -4.71 -1.07 13.77
N GLU A 216 -5.64 -0.55 12.98
CA GLU A 216 -6.77 0.26 13.40
C GLU A 216 -8.05 -0.53 13.17
N ASP A 217 -8.96 -0.51 14.14
CA ASP A 217 -10.30 -1.04 13.94
C ASP A 217 -11.08 -0.12 13.01
N LEU A 218 -11.71 -0.70 12.02
CA LEU A 218 -12.52 0.03 11.05
C LEU A 218 -13.98 0.06 11.52
N PRO A 219 -14.72 1.14 11.19
CA PRO A 219 -16.14 1.21 11.48
C PRO A 219 -16.89 0.06 10.77
N PRO A 220 -18.04 -0.37 11.30
CA PRO A 220 -18.92 -1.28 10.60
C PRO A 220 -19.39 -0.65 9.27
N VAL A 221 -19.83 -1.48 8.34
CA VAL A 221 -20.45 -0.98 7.12
C VAL A 221 -21.81 -0.41 7.51
N SER A 222 -21.99 0.89 7.26
CA SER A 222 -23.21 1.64 7.55
C SER A 222 -23.89 2.17 6.28
N VAL A 223 -23.14 2.29 5.19
CA VAL A 223 -23.68 2.68 3.88
C VAL A 223 -23.66 1.45 2.98
N THR A 224 -24.83 0.90 2.71
CA THR A 224 -25.06 -0.35 1.97
C THR A 224 -25.75 -0.07 0.64
N ARG A 225 -25.89 -1.11 -0.18
CA ARG A 225 -26.62 -1.06 -1.46
C ARG A 225 -28.13 -0.97 -1.32
N ASP A 226 -28.69 -1.05 -0.11
CA ASP A 226 -30.15 -1.05 0.11
C ASP A 226 -30.84 0.20 -0.43
N ARG A 227 -30.11 1.32 -0.49
CA ARG A 227 -30.59 2.58 -1.09
C ARG A 227 -30.15 2.77 -2.55
N GLY A 228 -29.59 1.74 -3.18
CA GLY A 228 -28.99 1.81 -4.51
C GLY A 228 -27.47 2.01 -4.46
N VAL A 229 -26.89 2.37 -5.59
CA VAL A 229 -25.44 2.47 -5.76
C VAL A 229 -25.01 3.72 -6.51
N ILE A 230 -23.74 4.11 -6.29
CA ILE A 230 -22.98 5.00 -7.16
C ILE A 230 -22.02 4.14 -7.97
N GLY A 231 -22.35 3.91 -9.23
CA GLY A 231 -21.47 3.24 -10.20
C GLY A 231 -20.35 4.17 -10.65
N ILE A 232 -19.12 3.68 -10.70
CA ILE A 232 -17.94 4.45 -11.14
C ILE A 232 -17.30 3.76 -12.33
N ASP A 233 -17.30 4.43 -13.49
CA ASP A 233 -16.48 4.07 -14.63
C ASP A 233 -15.12 4.77 -14.52
N LEU A 234 -14.05 3.97 -14.39
CA LEU A 234 -12.68 4.47 -14.24
C LEU A 234 -12.01 4.79 -15.58
N ASN A 235 -12.63 4.42 -16.70
CA ASN A 235 -12.05 4.52 -18.03
C ASN A 235 -12.78 5.50 -18.96
N ALA A 236 -13.65 6.34 -18.42
CA ALA A 236 -14.39 7.31 -19.21
C ALA A 236 -13.46 8.21 -20.03
N PHE A 237 -13.77 8.38 -21.31
CA PHE A 237 -13.06 9.32 -22.21
C PHE A 237 -13.61 10.74 -21.98
N PRO A 238 -12.80 11.80 -22.03
CA PRO A 238 -11.37 11.88 -22.19
C PRO A 238 -10.55 11.93 -20.88
N HIS A 239 -10.45 10.83 -20.16
CA HIS A 239 -9.62 10.69 -18.94
C HIS A 239 -10.28 11.20 -17.64
N HIS A 240 -11.58 11.11 -17.53
CA HIS A 240 -12.27 11.31 -16.24
C HIS A 240 -12.84 10.00 -15.72
N PRO A 241 -12.90 9.77 -14.41
CA PRO A 241 -13.90 8.85 -13.88
C PRO A 241 -15.28 9.46 -14.08
N ALA A 242 -16.20 8.69 -14.65
CA ALA A 242 -17.61 9.03 -14.66
C ALA A 242 -18.32 8.31 -13.52
N TRP A 243 -19.39 8.91 -13.02
CA TRP A 243 -20.26 8.30 -12.03
C TRP A 243 -21.71 8.34 -12.44
N ALA A 244 -22.46 7.38 -11.97
CA ALA A 244 -23.90 7.33 -12.15
C ALA A 244 -24.56 6.84 -10.86
N GLU A 245 -25.63 7.50 -10.45
CA GLU A 245 -26.47 7.15 -9.31
C GLU A 245 -27.61 6.26 -9.77
N ALA A 246 -27.74 5.08 -9.17
CA ALA A 246 -28.87 4.20 -9.40
C ALA A 246 -29.72 4.04 -8.14
N SER A 247 -31.07 3.88 -8.35
CA SER A 247 -31.99 3.44 -7.32
C SER A 247 -31.78 1.94 -7.02
N PRO A 248 -32.42 1.37 -5.96
CA PRO A 248 -32.42 -0.07 -5.72
C PRO A 248 -33.02 -0.86 -6.89
N ASP A 249 -34.06 -0.32 -7.54
CA ASP A 249 -34.71 -0.92 -8.73
C ASP A 249 -33.88 -0.70 -10.01
N GLY A 250 -32.77 0.03 -9.89
CA GLY A 250 -31.80 0.28 -10.93
C GLY A 250 -32.21 1.31 -11.97
N ASN A 251 -33.03 2.25 -11.63
CA ASN A 251 -33.25 3.41 -12.47
C ASN A 251 -32.12 4.42 -12.29
N LEU A 252 -31.70 5.05 -13.38
CA LEU A 252 -30.71 6.12 -13.34
C LEU A 252 -31.36 7.37 -12.72
N LEU A 253 -30.79 7.88 -11.64
CA LEU A 253 -31.27 9.07 -10.94
C LEU A 253 -30.46 10.32 -11.28
N ALA A 254 -29.15 10.16 -11.40
CA ALA A 254 -28.24 11.25 -11.71
C ALA A 254 -26.92 10.70 -12.28
N HIS A 255 -26.19 11.53 -12.99
CA HIS A 255 -24.85 11.18 -13.48
C HIS A 255 -23.93 12.39 -13.53
N GLY A 256 -22.64 12.14 -13.72
CA GLY A 256 -21.65 13.20 -13.85
C GLY A 256 -20.23 12.66 -14.04
N ALA A 257 -19.28 13.57 -14.04
CA ALA A 257 -17.87 13.24 -14.17
C ALA A 257 -17.06 13.83 -13.02
N ILE A 258 -15.97 13.16 -12.64
CA ILE A 258 -14.99 13.68 -11.72
C ILE A 258 -13.78 14.12 -12.55
N PRO A 259 -13.51 15.44 -12.69
CA PRO A 259 -12.46 15.92 -13.56
C PRO A 259 -11.09 15.39 -13.14
N LEU A 260 -10.44 14.62 -14.01
CA LEU A 260 -9.10 14.10 -13.80
C LEU A 260 -8.19 14.40 -15.02
N THR A 261 -8.43 15.55 -15.66
CA THR A 261 -7.71 16.02 -16.85
C THR A 261 -6.28 16.43 -16.52
N GLY A 262 -5.40 16.49 -17.52
CA GLY A 262 -4.02 16.95 -17.38
C GLY A 262 -3.15 16.04 -16.52
N MET A 263 -3.41 14.73 -16.53
CA MET A 263 -2.57 13.73 -15.84
C MET A 263 -1.28 13.40 -16.57
N GLU A 264 -1.19 13.75 -17.86
CA GLU A 264 -0.03 13.49 -18.69
C GLU A 264 1.14 14.40 -18.28
N GLY A 265 2.35 13.86 -18.29
CA GLY A 265 3.56 14.61 -17.92
C GLY A 265 3.74 14.97 -16.45
N LEU A 266 2.73 14.75 -15.60
CA LEU A 266 2.84 15.05 -14.18
C LEU A 266 3.90 14.20 -13.47
N ARG A 267 4.60 14.81 -12.52
CA ARG A 267 5.47 14.09 -11.59
C ARG A 267 4.64 13.08 -10.77
N LYS A 268 5.24 11.97 -10.41
CA LYS A 268 4.56 10.88 -9.67
C LYS A 268 3.79 11.40 -8.43
N ALA A 269 4.40 12.28 -7.65
CA ALA A 269 3.78 12.81 -6.43
C ALA A 269 2.50 13.62 -6.71
N GLU A 270 2.51 14.44 -7.75
CA GLU A 270 1.34 15.23 -8.14
C GLU A 270 0.22 14.37 -8.72
N ARG A 271 0.58 13.36 -9.53
CA ARG A 271 -0.37 12.37 -10.02
C ARG A 271 -1.05 11.62 -8.86
N GLU A 272 -0.26 11.15 -7.90
CA GLU A 272 -0.81 10.49 -6.70
C GLU A 272 -1.73 11.42 -5.90
N ARG A 273 -1.38 12.69 -5.76
CA ARG A 273 -2.22 13.68 -5.09
C ARG A 273 -3.58 13.82 -5.77
N ARG A 274 -3.61 13.97 -7.12
CA ARG A 274 -4.86 14.08 -7.89
C ARG A 274 -5.73 12.83 -7.80
N LEU A 275 -5.12 11.63 -7.85
CA LEU A 275 -5.85 10.38 -7.68
C LEU A 275 -6.50 10.26 -6.28
N TRP A 276 -5.82 10.74 -5.23
CA TRP A 276 -6.43 10.80 -3.91
C TRP A 276 -7.58 11.79 -3.84
N LEU A 277 -7.47 12.97 -4.46
CA LEU A 277 -8.56 13.94 -4.52
C LEU A 277 -9.77 13.37 -5.24
N ALA A 278 -9.59 12.73 -6.39
CA ALA A 278 -10.67 12.06 -7.10
C ALA A 278 -11.33 10.96 -6.26
N ALA A 279 -10.55 10.14 -5.55
CA ALA A 279 -11.09 9.14 -4.65
C ALA A 279 -11.90 9.77 -3.49
N TYR A 280 -11.45 10.88 -2.91
CA TYR A 280 -12.23 11.62 -1.89
C TYR A 280 -13.55 12.14 -2.43
N GLU A 281 -13.60 12.63 -3.67
CA GLU A 281 -14.85 13.07 -4.30
C GLU A 281 -15.85 11.91 -4.46
N VAL A 282 -15.40 10.73 -4.89
CA VAL A 282 -16.25 9.53 -4.93
C VAL A 282 -16.82 9.21 -3.55
N ILE A 283 -15.99 9.23 -2.52
CA ILE A 283 -16.44 8.94 -1.15
C ILE A 283 -17.42 9.99 -0.64
N ARG A 284 -17.15 11.28 -0.92
CA ARG A 284 -18.05 12.39 -0.55
C ARG A 284 -19.43 12.21 -1.20
N LEU A 285 -19.44 11.87 -2.47
CA LEU A 285 -20.67 11.62 -3.22
C LEU A 285 -21.46 10.43 -2.63
N ALA A 286 -20.80 9.30 -2.41
CA ALA A 286 -21.42 8.11 -1.83
C ALA A 286 -22.01 8.38 -0.43
N LYS A 287 -21.30 9.13 0.41
CA LYS A 287 -21.78 9.53 1.75
C LYS A 287 -22.97 10.47 1.67
N ALA A 288 -22.91 11.50 0.81
CA ALA A 288 -23.99 12.48 0.64
C ALA A 288 -25.29 11.83 0.16
N LYS A 289 -25.16 10.80 -0.68
CA LYS A 289 -26.31 10.05 -1.22
C LYS A 289 -26.71 8.85 -0.34
N GLY A 290 -25.90 8.46 0.63
CA GLY A 290 -26.14 7.29 1.48
C GLY A 290 -26.14 5.98 0.71
N LYS A 291 -25.36 5.85 -0.38
CA LYS A 291 -25.37 4.73 -1.32
C LYS A 291 -24.02 4.02 -1.39
N ALA A 292 -24.04 2.70 -1.61
CA ALA A 292 -22.84 1.91 -1.86
C ALA A 292 -22.11 2.35 -3.14
N ILE A 293 -20.84 1.94 -3.29
CA ILE A 293 -20.07 2.21 -4.50
C ILE A 293 -19.96 0.93 -5.31
N ALA A 294 -20.33 0.98 -6.61
CA ALA A 294 -20.10 -0.10 -7.56
C ALA A 294 -18.87 0.20 -8.43
N LEU A 295 -17.95 -0.76 -8.50
CA LEU A 295 -16.72 -0.66 -9.29
C LEU A 295 -16.58 -1.84 -10.23
N GLU A 296 -16.12 -1.62 -11.45
CA GLU A 296 -15.78 -2.70 -12.37
C GLU A 296 -14.61 -3.55 -11.85
N ARG A 297 -14.69 -4.85 -12.08
CA ARG A 297 -13.61 -5.79 -11.79
C ARG A 297 -12.51 -5.69 -12.83
N LEU A 298 -11.47 -4.93 -12.58
CA LEU A 298 -10.33 -4.74 -13.48
C LEU A 298 -9.35 -5.94 -13.48
N LYS A 299 -9.85 -7.19 -13.48
CA LYS A 299 -9.00 -8.38 -13.60
C LYS A 299 -8.70 -8.65 -15.08
N GLY A 300 -7.41 -8.80 -15.40
CA GLY A 300 -7.00 -9.33 -16.71
C GLY A 300 -6.81 -8.30 -17.84
N ILE A 301 -6.78 -7.00 -17.58
CA ILE A 301 -6.37 -6.05 -18.63
C ILE A 301 -4.90 -6.30 -18.94
N PRO A 302 -4.57 -6.91 -20.11
CA PRO A 302 -3.18 -7.19 -20.47
C PRO A 302 -2.44 -5.86 -20.61
N ARG A 303 -1.27 -5.77 -19.99
CA ARG A 303 -0.33 -4.73 -20.40
C ARG A 303 0.14 -5.12 -21.80
N GLY A 304 -0.21 -4.33 -22.81
CA GLY A 304 0.21 -4.57 -24.19
C GLY A 304 1.68 -5.03 -24.27
N GLN A 305 1.94 -6.07 -25.05
CA GLN A 305 3.28 -6.62 -25.19
C GLN A 305 4.20 -5.58 -25.89
N ARG A 306 5.50 -5.65 -25.64
CA ARG A 306 6.48 -4.86 -26.38
C ARG A 306 6.41 -5.25 -27.85
N GLY A 307 5.98 -4.34 -28.71
CA GLY A 307 5.77 -4.62 -30.14
C GLY A 307 4.36 -4.25 -30.61
N ASP A 308 3.35 -4.38 -29.75
CA ASP A 308 1.96 -4.11 -30.11
C ASP A 308 1.66 -2.60 -30.05
N GLY A 309 1.57 -1.95 -31.17
CA GLY A 309 1.04 -0.61 -31.32
C GLY A 309 2.01 0.55 -31.06
N ARG A 310 1.53 1.73 -31.27
CA ARG A 310 2.26 3.00 -31.26
C ARG A 310 2.83 3.33 -29.88
N PRO A 311 4.12 3.75 -29.77
CA PRO A 311 4.75 4.10 -28.48
C PRO A 311 4.00 5.16 -27.67
N GLY A 312 3.28 6.08 -28.34
CA GLY A 312 2.44 7.09 -27.71
C GLY A 312 1.23 6.52 -26.97
N LEU A 313 0.53 5.54 -27.55
CA LEU A 313 -0.61 4.88 -26.93
C LEU A 313 -0.19 4.10 -25.66
N ARG A 314 0.94 3.37 -25.73
CA ARG A 314 1.50 2.70 -24.54
C ARG A 314 1.90 3.66 -23.44
N ARG A 315 2.41 4.84 -23.78
CA ARG A 315 2.73 5.89 -22.81
C ARG A 315 1.48 6.44 -22.15
N LYS A 316 0.43 6.69 -22.93
CA LYS A 316 -0.91 7.12 -22.44
C LYS A 316 -1.55 6.05 -21.54
N LEU A 317 -1.61 4.79 -21.97
CA LEU A 317 -2.14 3.67 -21.19
C LEU A 317 -1.29 3.36 -19.93
N GLY A 318 0.03 3.55 -19.99
CA GLY A 318 0.92 3.37 -18.83
C GLY A 318 0.87 4.52 -17.81
N GLN A 319 0.37 5.68 -18.20
CA GLN A 319 0.20 6.86 -17.33
C GLN A 319 -1.17 6.87 -16.65
N TRP A 320 -2.19 6.33 -17.29
CA TRP A 320 -3.50 6.09 -16.71
C TRP A 320 -3.44 4.87 -15.81
N ALA A 321 -3.73 5.04 -14.53
CA ALA A 321 -3.68 3.98 -13.53
C ALA A 321 -5.05 3.76 -12.88
N PRO A 322 -6.07 3.23 -13.62
CA PRO A 322 -7.39 2.99 -13.07
C PRO A 322 -7.34 2.10 -11.81
N ARG A 323 -6.44 1.10 -11.78
CA ARG A 323 -6.19 0.28 -10.58
C ARG A 323 -5.73 1.10 -9.38
N SER A 324 -4.91 2.13 -9.58
CA SER A 324 -4.46 2.98 -8.49
C SER A 324 -5.60 3.84 -7.91
N LEU A 325 -6.53 4.29 -8.74
CA LEU A 325 -7.72 5.01 -8.29
C LEU A 325 -8.68 4.05 -7.58
N GLU A 326 -8.95 2.89 -8.16
CA GLU A 326 -9.75 1.82 -7.56
C GLU A 326 -9.25 1.47 -6.14
N GLU A 327 -7.96 1.19 -5.99
CA GLU A 327 -7.35 0.89 -4.69
C GLU A 327 -7.58 2.01 -3.66
N LYS A 328 -7.47 3.28 -4.08
CA LYS A 328 -7.70 4.43 -3.21
C LYS A 328 -9.17 4.55 -2.78
N ILE A 329 -10.10 4.36 -3.71
CA ILE A 329 -11.55 4.34 -3.42
C ILE A 329 -11.85 3.23 -2.41
N ARG A 330 -11.35 2.00 -2.62
CA ARG A 330 -11.55 0.86 -1.71
C ARG A 330 -10.97 1.12 -0.32
N ILE A 331 -9.78 1.73 -0.23
CA ILE A 331 -9.16 2.10 1.05
C ILE A 331 -10.03 3.09 1.80
N LEU A 332 -10.50 4.14 1.14
CA LEU A 332 -11.33 5.18 1.75
C LEU A 332 -12.73 4.65 2.12
N ALA A 333 -13.38 3.91 1.22
CA ALA A 333 -14.70 3.31 1.47
C ALA A 333 -14.66 2.39 2.70
N ARG A 334 -13.62 1.54 2.81
CA ARG A 334 -13.44 0.70 4.01
C ARG A 334 -13.31 1.50 5.30
N ARG A 335 -12.65 2.66 5.26
CA ARG A 335 -12.46 3.55 6.41
C ARG A 335 -13.72 4.30 6.80
N GLU A 336 -14.56 4.60 5.82
CA GLU A 336 -15.79 5.35 6.02
C GLU A 336 -17.03 4.44 6.21
N GLY A 337 -16.84 3.12 6.27
CA GLY A 337 -17.95 2.17 6.44
C GLY A 337 -18.88 2.08 5.23
N ILE A 338 -18.37 2.34 4.02
CA ILE A 338 -19.13 2.24 2.77
C ILE A 338 -18.90 0.87 2.14
N GLU A 339 -19.99 0.22 1.71
CA GLU A 339 -19.92 -1.01 0.93
C GLU A 339 -19.36 -0.72 -0.47
N VAL A 340 -18.47 -1.61 -0.95
CA VAL A 340 -17.99 -1.59 -2.33
C VAL A 340 -18.37 -2.89 -3.00
N VAL A 341 -19.18 -2.80 -4.04
CA VAL A 341 -19.65 -3.92 -4.86
C VAL A 341 -18.73 -4.05 -6.08
N GLU A 342 -18.27 -5.25 -6.36
CA GLU A 342 -17.54 -5.55 -7.60
C GLU A 342 -18.48 -6.11 -8.65
N VAL A 343 -18.37 -5.60 -9.85
CA VAL A 343 -19.25 -5.94 -10.95
C VAL A 343 -18.45 -6.37 -12.19
N SER A 344 -19.03 -7.32 -12.94
CA SER A 344 -18.39 -7.85 -14.14
C SER A 344 -18.39 -6.82 -15.28
N PRO A 345 -17.27 -6.58 -15.98
CA PRO A 345 -17.24 -5.63 -17.10
C PRO A 345 -17.83 -6.17 -18.41
N ALA A 346 -18.32 -7.42 -18.43
CA ALA A 346 -18.81 -8.02 -19.66
C ALA A 346 -20.16 -7.44 -20.10
N TYR A 347 -20.27 -7.04 -21.36
CA TYR A 347 -21.45 -6.44 -22.03
C TYR A 347 -21.95 -5.08 -21.49
N THR A 348 -21.16 -4.46 -20.62
CA THR A 348 -21.52 -3.22 -19.94
C THR A 348 -21.84 -2.10 -20.96
N SER A 349 -21.06 -1.93 -22.01
CA SER A 349 -21.29 -0.91 -23.05
C SER A 349 -22.61 -1.08 -23.83
N ILE A 350 -22.98 -2.33 -24.12
CA ILE A 350 -24.18 -2.64 -24.91
C ILE A 350 -25.45 -2.32 -24.13
N ILE A 351 -25.54 -2.74 -22.87
CA ILE A 351 -26.66 -2.49 -21.99
C ILE A 351 -26.82 -0.98 -21.77
N GLY A 352 -25.76 -0.24 -21.53
CA GLY A 352 -25.78 1.19 -21.34
C GLY A 352 -26.32 1.94 -22.58
N SER A 353 -25.85 1.55 -23.75
CA SER A 353 -26.31 2.15 -25.01
C SER A 353 -27.76 1.84 -25.31
N LEU A 354 -28.25 0.63 -25.01
CA LEU A 354 -29.62 0.22 -25.33
C LEU A 354 -30.64 0.68 -24.29
N LYS A 355 -30.30 0.67 -23.02
CA LYS A 355 -31.23 0.95 -21.93
C LYS A 355 -31.21 2.41 -21.45
N TYR A 356 -30.04 2.98 -21.28
CA TYR A 356 -29.90 4.28 -20.61
C TYR A 356 -29.60 5.44 -21.56
N ALA A 357 -28.81 5.22 -22.62
CA ALA A 357 -28.52 6.30 -23.56
C ALA A 357 -29.77 6.93 -24.19
N PRO A 358 -30.79 6.17 -24.62
CA PRO A 358 -32.01 6.76 -25.16
C PRO A 358 -32.79 7.59 -24.16
N GLN A 359 -32.81 7.19 -22.87
CA GLN A 359 -33.58 7.88 -21.85
C GLN A 359 -33.02 9.28 -21.50
N PHE A 360 -31.73 9.50 -21.73
CA PHE A 360 -31.04 10.73 -21.36
C PHE A 360 -30.41 11.45 -22.55
N LEU A 361 -30.74 11.05 -23.78
CA LEU A 361 -30.13 11.55 -25.02
C LEU A 361 -28.57 11.48 -24.99
N LEU A 362 -28.03 10.47 -24.32
CA LEU A 362 -26.60 10.26 -24.19
C LEU A 362 -26.11 9.45 -25.38
N GLY A 363 -25.02 9.91 -25.99
CA GLY A 363 -24.35 9.18 -27.09
C GLY A 363 -23.79 7.83 -26.65
N ALA A 364 -23.75 6.87 -27.57
CA ALA A 364 -23.15 5.56 -27.31
C ALA A 364 -21.68 5.70 -26.84
N GLY A 365 -21.33 5.11 -25.68
CA GLY A 365 -19.99 5.16 -25.12
C GLY A 365 -19.73 6.31 -24.14
N VAL A 366 -20.73 7.09 -23.76
CA VAL A 366 -20.59 8.12 -22.73
C VAL A 366 -20.42 7.46 -21.35
N GLY A 367 -19.44 7.93 -20.58
CA GLY A 367 -19.03 7.36 -19.31
C GLY A 367 -20.14 7.07 -18.28
N PRO A 368 -21.16 7.94 -18.08
CA PRO A 368 -22.24 7.68 -17.12
C PRO A 368 -23.04 6.42 -17.39
N THR A 369 -23.28 6.08 -18.66
CA THR A 369 -24.04 4.87 -19.03
C THR A 369 -23.24 3.59 -18.71
N ARG A 370 -21.94 3.61 -18.82
CA ARG A 370 -21.05 2.51 -18.41
C ARG A 370 -21.01 2.28 -16.90
N ALA A 371 -21.15 3.32 -16.11
CA ALA A 371 -21.06 3.23 -14.65
C ALA A 371 -22.24 2.48 -13.99
N LEU A 372 -23.39 2.36 -14.68
CA LEU A 372 -24.58 1.69 -14.16
C LEU A 372 -24.67 0.20 -14.49
N GLU A 373 -24.08 -0.21 -15.58
CA GLU A 373 -24.23 -1.54 -16.16
C GLU A 373 -23.90 -2.70 -15.22
N PRO A 374 -22.86 -2.57 -14.40
CA PRO A 374 -22.44 -3.64 -13.53
C PRO A 374 -23.46 -4.01 -12.44
N PHE A 375 -24.30 -3.09 -12.01
CA PHE A 375 -25.28 -3.31 -10.96
C PHE A 375 -26.40 -4.30 -11.37
N TRP A 376 -26.84 -4.26 -12.62
CA TRP A 376 -27.95 -5.07 -13.10
C TRP A 376 -27.71 -6.56 -13.25
N ARG A 377 -26.47 -6.99 -13.41
CA ARG A 377 -26.15 -8.40 -13.54
C ARG A 377 -26.18 -9.14 -12.21
N ASP A 378 -25.80 -8.46 -11.14
CA ASP A 378 -25.76 -9.07 -9.81
C ASP A 378 -27.16 -9.23 -9.21
N THR A 379 -28.08 -8.32 -9.53
CA THR A 379 -29.49 -8.40 -9.05
C THR A 379 -30.31 -9.50 -9.73
N ARG A 380 -30.07 -9.82 -11.02
CA ARG A 380 -30.75 -10.91 -11.71
C ARG A 380 -30.25 -12.31 -11.35
N GLN A 381 -29.03 -12.46 -10.89
CA GLN A 381 -28.53 -13.78 -10.44
C GLN A 381 -29.09 -14.18 -9.07
N GLY A 382 -29.64 -13.25 -8.30
CA GLY A 382 -30.36 -13.51 -7.05
C GLY A 382 -31.78 -14.05 -7.24
N GLU A 383 -32.44 -13.75 -8.37
CA GLU A 383 -33.83 -14.15 -8.66
C GLU A 383 -33.95 -15.55 -9.32
N SER A 384 -32.86 -16.12 -9.82
CA SER A 384 -32.87 -17.47 -10.43
C SER A 384 -32.49 -18.60 -9.47
N ARG A 385 -32.56 -18.37 -8.17
CA ARG A 385 -32.40 -19.40 -7.12
C ARG A 385 -33.51 -19.37 -6.08
N ILE A 386 -34.76 -19.43 -6.60
CA ILE A 386 -35.94 -19.85 -5.86
C ILE A 386 -36.57 -21.01 -6.65
#